data_f0a0074a45070bd623ae80393799afc4
#
_entry.id   f0a0074a45070bd623ae80393799afc4
#
_cell.length_a   1.000
_cell.length_b   1.000
_cell.length_c   1.000
_cell.angle_alpha   90.00
_cell.angle_beta   90.00
_cell.angle_gamma   90.00
#
_symmetry.space_group_name_H-M   'P 1'
#
loop_
_entity.id
_entity.type
_entity.pdbx_description
1 polymer ?
#
loop_
_entity_poly.entity_id
_entity_poly.type
_entity_poly.pdbx_seq_one_letter_code
_entity_poly.pdbx_strand_id
1 'polypeptide(L)'
;EADIQAFLPRYPHEFSGGQRQRLAVARALIVEPRVLVLDEPTSALDVTVQQQVIDLLLRLQRSHGLSYLLITHDVDVIWAMAHQVMVMHGGEVVEQGPATEVLQRPQHPYTQRLLSACAPL
;
A
#
# COMPACT_ATOMS: atom_id res chain seq x y z
N GLU A 1 11.18 -10.16 12.35
CA GLU A 1 12.59 -10.00 12.75
C GLU A 1 13.50 -10.98 12.02
N ALA A 2 13.13 -12.28 11.90
CA ALA A 2 13.94 -13.26 11.19
C ALA A 2 14.18 -12.88 9.73
N ASP A 3 13.17 -12.32 9.05
CA ASP A 3 13.30 -11.91 7.66
C ASP A 3 14.28 -10.75 7.50
N ILE A 4 14.32 -9.83 8.45
CA ILE A 4 15.24 -8.70 8.42
C ILE A 4 16.69 -9.20 8.49
N GLN A 5 16.97 -10.11 9.42
CA GLN A 5 18.32 -10.64 9.57
C GLN A 5 18.78 -11.43 8.35
N ALA A 6 17.88 -12.11 7.67
CA ALA A 6 18.20 -12.86 6.47
C ALA A 6 18.64 -11.94 5.32
N PHE A 7 18.13 -10.71 5.27
CA PHE A 7 18.46 -9.77 4.20
C PHE A 7 19.64 -8.85 4.48
N LEU A 8 19.96 -8.62 5.75
CA LEU A 8 21.01 -7.67 6.14
C LEU A 8 22.37 -7.86 5.46
N PRO A 9 22.88 -9.10 5.25
CA PRO A 9 24.19 -9.28 4.64
C PRO A 9 24.20 -9.14 3.13
N ARG A 10 23.06 -8.86 2.48
CA ARG A 10 22.97 -8.78 1.02
C ARG A 10 22.95 -7.34 0.53
N TYR A 11 23.43 -7.14 -0.69
CA TYR A 11 23.31 -5.85 -1.37
C TYR A 11 21.90 -5.70 -1.99
N PRO A 12 21.37 -4.47 -2.12
CA PRO A 12 20.01 -4.27 -2.66
C PRO A 12 19.77 -4.90 -4.03
N HIS A 13 20.76 -4.93 -4.91
CA HIS A 13 20.60 -5.50 -6.25
C HIS A 13 20.45 -7.04 -6.27
N GLU A 14 20.76 -7.70 -5.15
CA GLU A 14 20.60 -9.15 -5.01
C GLU A 14 19.18 -9.56 -4.68
N PHE A 15 18.28 -8.60 -4.43
CA PHE A 15 16.91 -8.88 -4.02
C PHE A 15 15.95 -8.77 -5.19
N SER A 16 14.89 -9.61 -5.17
CA SER A 16 13.74 -9.44 -6.04
C SER A 16 12.97 -8.17 -5.68
N GLY A 17 12.00 -7.77 -6.52
CA GLY A 17 11.14 -6.62 -6.23
C GLY A 17 10.44 -6.72 -4.88
N GLY A 18 9.85 -7.89 -4.57
CA GLY A 18 9.18 -8.11 -3.29
C GLY A 18 10.14 -8.08 -2.11
N GLN A 19 11.35 -8.64 -2.28
CA GLN A 19 12.38 -8.60 -1.25
C GLN A 19 12.87 -7.17 -0.99
N ARG A 20 13.01 -6.36 -2.04
CA ARG A 20 13.37 -4.95 -1.89
C ARG A 20 12.33 -4.18 -1.11
N GLN A 21 11.05 -4.44 -1.35
CA GLN A 21 9.96 -3.82 -0.59
C GLN A 21 10.01 -4.21 0.89
N ARG A 22 10.24 -5.49 1.17
CA ARG A 22 10.39 -5.95 2.56
C ARG A 22 11.57 -5.30 3.26
N LEU A 23 12.70 -5.16 2.56
CA LEU A 23 13.88 -4.51 3.11
C LEU A 23 13.62 -3.04 3.40
N ALA A 24 12.94 -2.33 2.49
CA ALA A 24 12.58 -0.93 2.69
C ALA A 24 11.67 -0.76 3.91
N VAL A 25 10.67 -1.63 4.06
CA VAL A 25 9.79 -1.62 5.23
C VAL A 25 10.58 -1.88 6.51
N ALA A 26 11.47 -2.87 6.49
CA ALA A 26 12.30 -3.19 7.65
C ALA A 26 13.16 -2.01 8.09
N ARG A 27 13.78 -1.31 7.13
CA ARG A 27 14.58 -0.12 7.42
C ARG A 27 13.75 0.99 8.05
N ALA A 28 12.53 1.21 7.54
CA ALA A 28 11.63 2.21 8.09
C ALA A 28 11.22 1.88 9.53
N LEU A 29 11.06 0.60 9.86
CA LEU A 29 10.64 0.15 11.19
C LEU A 29 11.74 0.29 12.25
N ILE A 30 13.01 0.40 11.86
CA ILE A 30 14.13 0.54 12.80
C ILE A 30 13.96 1.77 13.70
N VAL A 31 13.38 2.84 13.19
CA VAL A 31 13.15 4.08 13.95
C VAL A 31 11.87 4.04 14.79
N GLU A 32 11.16 2.92 14.79
CA GLU A 32 9.92 2.70 15.55
C GLU A 32 8.86 3.77 15.29
N PRO A 33 8.44 3.99 14.02
CA PRO A 33 7.47 5.01 13.70
C PRO A 33 6.06 4.64 14.16
N ARG A 34 5.19 5.63 14.34
CA ARG A 34 3.76 5.42 14.54
C ARG A 34 3.00 5.46 13.21
N VAL A 35 3.51 6.25 12.27
CA VAL A 35 2.93 6.40 10.94
C VAL A 35 3.99 6.04 9.90
N LEU A 36 3.62 5.21 8.95
CA LEU A 36 4.50 4.81 7.86
C LEU A 36 3.86 5.23 6.54
N VAL A 37 4.62 5.95 5.72
CA VAL A 37 4.18 6.35 4.37
C VAL A 37 4.62 5.28 3.39
N LEU A 38 3.66 4.73 2.65
CA LEU A 38 3.88 3.69 1.65
C LEU A 38 3.52 4.26 0.28
N ASP A 39 4.53 4.56 -0.52
CA ASP A 39 4.35 5.14 -1.85
C ASP A 39 4.47 4.04 -2.89
N GLU A 40 3.34 3.65 -3.48
CA GLU A 40 3.27 2.61 -4.51
C GLU A 40 3.96 1.31 -4.08
N PRO A 41 3.65 0.74 -2.89
CA PRO A 41 4.44 -0.36 -2.33
C PRO A 41 4.36 -1.67 -3.13
N THR A 42 3.37 -1.81 -4.00
CA THR A 42 3.18 -3.03 -4.80
C THR A 42 3.36 -2.78 -6.30
N SER A 43 3.82 -1.58 -6.67
CA SER A 43 4.04 -1.22 -8.06
C SER A 43 5.11 -2.13 -8.70
N ALA A 44 4.85 -2.56 -9.93
CA ALA A 44 5.74 -3.43 -10.71
C ALA A 44 5.97 -4.84 -10.11
N LEU A 45 5.17 -5.26 -9.15
CA LEU A 45 5.21 -6.62 -8.60
C LEU A 45 4.15 -7.49 -9.27
N ASP A 46 4.44 -8.79 -9.41
CA ASP A 46 3.41 -9.72 -9.87
C ASP A 46 2.37 -9.96 -8.78
N VAL A 47 1.24 -10.57 -9.14
CA VAL A 47 0.08 -10.72 -8.23
C VAL A 47 0.45 -11.51 -6.97
N THR A 48 1.23 -12.57 -7.10
CA THR A 48 1.63 -13.41 -5.96
C THR A 48 2.50 -12.64 -4.99
N VAL A 49 3.52 -11.94 -5.49
CA VAL A 49 4.43 -11.14 -4.67
C VAL A 49 3.70 -9.95 -4.06
N GLN A 50 2.81 -9.32 -4.82
CA GLN A 50 1.96 -8.24 -4.33
C GLN A 50 1.16 -8.68 -3.12
N GLN A 51 0.54 -9.86 -3.18
CA GLN A 51 -0.24 -10.39 -2.07
C GLN A 51 0.63 -10.67 -0.84
N GLN A 52 1.84 -11.15 -1.05
CA GLN A 52 2.79 -11.39 0.04
C GLN A 52 3.18 -10.09 0.74
N VAL A 53 3.39 -9.02 -0.03
CA VAL A 53 3.73 -7.69 0.55
C VAL A 53 2.55 -7.13 1.33
N ILE A 54 1.33 -7.23 0.79
CA ILE A 54 0.12 -6.78 1.48
C ILE A 54 -0.06 -7.54 2.80
N ASP A 55 0.08 -8.86 2.78
CA ASP A 55 -0.06 -9.68 3.98
C ASP A 55 0.98 -9.31 5.04
N LEU A 56 2.20 -9.04 4.63
CA LEU A 56 3.26 -8.58 5.53
C LEU A 56 2.89 -7.24 6.16
N LEU A 57 2.45 -6.28 5.36
CA LEU A 57 2.09 -4.94 5.85
C LEU A 57 0.92 -5.00 6.83
N LEU A 58 -0.07 -5.84 6.57
CA LEU A 58 -1.21 -6.04 7.48
C LEU A 58 -0.78 -6.69 8.80
N ARG A 59 0.12 -7.67 8.75
CA ARG A 59 0.66 -8.30 9.96
C ARG A 59 1.44 -7.31 10.80
N LEU A 60 2.29 -6.50 10.17
CA LEU A 60 3.09 -5.50 10.88
C LEU A 60 2.20 -4.42 11.49
N GLN A 61 1.14 -4.03 10.83
CA GLN A 61 0.19 -3.07 11.36
C GLN A 61 -0.44 -3.59 12.66
N ARG A 62 -0.85 -4.85 12.68
CA ARG A 62 -1.46 -5.46 13.86
C ARG A 62 -0.45 -5.63 15.00
N SER A 63 0.76 -6.07 14.69
CA SER A 63 1.75 -6.38 15.74
C SER A 63 2.44 -5.15 16.30
N HIS A 64 2.55 -4.06 15.53
CA HIS A 64 3.25 -2.83 15.93
C HIS A 64 2.31 -1.64 16.16
N GLY A 65 1.02 -1.79 15.90
CA GLY A 65 0.07 -0.69 16.05
C GLY A 65 0.32 0.47 15.10
N LEU A 66 0.78 0.17 13.88
CA LEU A 66 1.14 1.19 12.90
C LEU A 66 -0.09 1.76 12.20
N SER A 67 -0.01 3.05 11.86
CA SER A 67 -0.93 3.68 10.92
C SER A 67 -0.20 3.85 9.59
N TYR A 68 -0.88 3.55 8.49
CA TYR A 68 -0.30 3.69 7.16
C TYR A 68 -0.95 4.83 6.40
N LEU A 69 -0.12 5.61 5.72
CA LEU A 69 -0.55 6.48 4.64
C LEU A 69 -0.12 5.82 3.34
N LEU A 70 -1.09 5.22 2.64
CA LEU A 70 -0.84 4.45 1.44
C LEU A 70 -1.14 5.28 0.20
N ILE A 71 -0.17 5.41 -0.68
CA ILE A 71 -0.31 6.12 -1.95
C ILE A 71 -0.28 5.06 -3.05
N THR A 72 -1.39 4.91 -3.76
CA THR A 72 -1.50 3.92 -4.83
C THR A 72 -2.62 4.28 -5.80
N HIS A 73 -2.52 3.77 -7.03
CA HIS A 73 -3.60 3.82 -8.00
C HIS A 73 -4.27 2.45 -8.20
N ASP A 74 -3.85 1.44 -7.44
CA ASP A 74 -4.37 0.08 -7.54
C ASP A 74 -5.56 -0.10 -6.59
N VAL A 75 -6.75 -0.22 -7.16
CA VAL A 75 -8.01 -0.35 -6.41
C VAL A 75 -8.02 -1.62 -5.57
N ASP A 76 -7.44 -2.72 -6.05
CA ASP A 76 -7.39 -3.97 -5.30
C ASP A 76 -6.58 -3.82 -4.00
N VAL A 77 -5.49 -3.07 -4.05
CA VAL A 77 -4.68 -2.78 -2.86
C VAL A 77 -5.47 -1.93 -1.87
N ILE A 78 -6.21 -0.95 -2.36
CA ILE A 78 -7.05 -0.10 -1.52
C ILE A 78 -8.12 -0.94 -0.82
N TRP A 79 -8.80 -1.83 -1.54
CA TRP A 79 -9.79 -2.74 -0.96
C TRP A 79 -9.20 -3.62 0.14
N ALA A 80 -7.96 -4.08 -0.07
CA ALA A 80 -7.30 -4.99 0.87
C ALA A 80 -6.84 -4.28 2.15
N MET A 81 -6.47 -3.00 2.08
CA MET A 81 -5.75 -2.33 3.16
C MET A 81 -6.43 -1.10 3.74
N ALA A 82 -7.19 -0.34 2.95
CA ALA A 82 -7.62 0.98 3.36
C ALA A 82 -8.90 0.96 4.21
N HIS A 83 -8.93 1.81 5.22
CA HIS A 83 -10.11 2.11 6.02
C HIS A 83 -10.76 3.40 5.50
N GLN A 84 -9.94 4.40 5.21
CA GLN A 84 -10.34 5.70 4.68
C GLN A 84 -9.61 5.96 3.37
N VAL A 85 -10.26 6.63 2.44
CA VAL A 85 -9.71 6.92 1.12
C VAL A 85 -9.84 8.41 0.83
N MET A 86 -8.77 8.98 0.28
CA MET A 86 -8.79 10.32 -0.30
C MET A 86 -8.45 10.19 -1.78
N VAL A 87 -9.32 10.71 -2.64
CA VAL A 87 -9.05 10.76 -4.09
C VAL A 87 -8.54 12.14 -4.44
N MET A 88 -7.39 12.19 -5.09
CA MET A 88 -6.74 13.43 -5.45
C MET A 88 -6.68 13.61 -6.97
N HIS A 89 -6.87 14.85 -7.39
CA HIS A 89 -6.76 15.22 -8.81
C HIS A 89 -6.31 16.66 -8.91
N GLY A 90 -5.27 16.91 -9.70
CA GLY A 90 -4.77 18.27 -9.90
C GLY A 90 -4.29 18.94 -8.62
N GLY A 91 -3.75 18.16 -7.68
CA GLY A 91 -3.25 18.68 -6.40
C GLY A 91 -4.35 18.94 -5.37
N GLU A 92 -5.59 18.58 -5.65
CA GLU A 92 -6.71 18.77 -4.74
C GLU A 92 -7.35 17.45 -4.35
N VAL A 93 -7.91 17.39 -3.12
CA VAL A 93 -8.73 16.27 -2.69
C VAL A 93 -10.14 16.50 -3.26
N VAL A 94 -10.56 15.63 -4.16
CA VAL A 94 -11.88 15.75 -4.82
C VAL A 94 -12.96 14.94 -4.13
N GLU A 95 -12.56 13.89 -3.41
CA GLU A 95 -13.50 13.05 -2.65
C GLU A 95 -12.76 12.36 -1.52
N GLN A 96 -13.42 12.19 -0.36
CA GLN A 96 -12.85 11.42 0.75
C GLN A 96 -13.95 10.78 1.57
N GLY A 97 -13.61 9.70 2.25
CA GLY A 97 -14.55 9.00 3.11
C GLY A 97 -14.11 7.56 3.38
N PRO A 98 -14.99 6.78 4.02
CA PRO A 98 -14.74 5.35 4.20
C PRO A 98 -14.51 4.66 2.87
N ALA A 99 -13.56 3.71 2.85
CA ALA A 99 -13.21 3.02 1.61
C ALA A 99 -14.42 2.38 0.93
N THR A 100 -15.29 1.74 1.70
CA THR A 100 -16.50 1.11 1.16
C THR A 100 -17.42 2.11 0.47
N GLU A 101 -17.57 3.30 1.03
CA GLU A 101 -18.42 4.34 0.42
C GLU A 101 -17.80 4.92 -0.85
N VAL A 102 -16.53 5.29 -0.79
CA VAL A 102 -15.84 5.91 -1.93
C VAL A 102 -15.73 4.93 -3.09
N LEU A 103 -15.44 3.66 -2.83
CA LEU A 103 -15.25 2.66 -3.87
C LEU A 103 -16.56 2.12 -4.43
N GLN A 104 -17.59 1.98 -3.61
CA GLN A 104 -18.89 1.45 -4.05
C GLN A 104 -19.84 2.54 -4.56
N ARG A 105 -19.77 3.74 -3.99
CA ARG A 105 -20.69 4.85 -4.30
C ARG A 105 -19.93 6.14 -4.54
N PRO A 106 -19.03 6.18 -5.53
CA PRO A 106 -18.27 7.40 -5.80
C PRO A 106 -19.20 8.53 -6.22
N GLN A 107 -18.99 9.71 -5.62
CA GLN A 107 -19.84 10.88 -5.85
C GLN A 107 -19.24 11.84 -6.89
N HIS A 108 -17.92 11.98 -6.89
CA HIS A 108 -17.24 12.90 -7.79
C HIS A 108 -17.03 12.27 -9.17
N PRO A 109 -17.29 13.02 -10.27
CA PRO A 109 -17.12 12.48 -11.63
C PRO A 109 -15.71 11.93 -11.91
N TYR A 110 -14.68 12.55 -11.36
CA TYR A 110 -13.31 12.05 -11.51
C TYR A 110 -13.15 10.67 -10.87
N THR A 111 -13.66 10.49 -9.63
CA THR A 111 -13.62 9.22 -8.93
C THR A 111 -14.37 8.14 -9.71
N GLN A 112 -15.53 8.48 -10.24
CA GLN A 112 -16.33 7.56 -11.04
C GLN A 112 -15.57 7.07 -12.27
N ARG A 113 -14.90 8.00 -12.98
CA ARG A 113 -14.09 7.63 -14.14
C ARG A 113 -12.89 6.79 -13.79
N LEU A 114 -12.22 7.14 -12.68
CA LEU A 114 -11.05 6.41 -12.20
C LEU A 114 -11.41 4.96 -11.88
N LEU A 115 -12.50 4.74 -11.17
CA LEU A 115 -12.97 3.41 -10.79
C LEU A 115 -13.48 2.62 -11.99
N SER A 116 -14.12 3.28 -12.95
CA SER A 116 -14.57 2.61 -14.19
C SER A 116 -13.39 2.10 -15.00
N ALA A 117 -12.30 2.86 -15.07
CA ALA A 117 -11.09 2.45 -15.78
C ALA A 117 -10.38 1.27 -15.09
N CYS A 118 -10.55 1.11 -13.78
CA CYS A 118 -9.92 0.06 -12.97
C CYS A 118 -10.89 -1.07 -12.62
N ALA A 119 -12.13 -1.05 -13.13
CA ALA A 119 -13.13 -2.04 -12.79
C ALA A 119 -12.65 -3.45 -13.17
N PRO A 120 -12.78 -4.44 -12.27
CA PRO A 120 -12.48 -5.82 -12.62
C PRO A 120 -13.46 -6.33 -13.67
N LEU A 121 -12.93 -7.19 -14.52
CA LEU A 121 -13.74 -7.84 -15.54
C LEU A 121 -14.66 -8.90 -14.95
#